data_e2562815f4162f703424284151526e17
#
_entry.id   e2562815f4162f703424284151526e17
#
_cell.length_a   1.000
_cell.length_b   1.000
_cell.length_c   1.000
_cell.angle_alpha   90.00
_cell.angle_beta   90.00
_cell.angle_gamma   90.00
#
_symmetry.space_group_name_H-M   'P 1'
#
loop_
_entity.id
_entity.type
_entity.pdbx_description
1 polymer ?
#
loop_
_entity_poly.entity_id
_entity_poly.type
_entity_poly.pdbx_seq_one_letter_code
_entity_poly.pdbx_strand_id
1 'polypeptide(L)'
;MIKDLTCFIGLKAFIRKDKDLLILHDPQMGLDLPGGKIQESELDLKRALEREVREETNLDITVGLPFFTWFFTVPTDSRHRSAGKQIFSVGYRCQYVSGEIKLGNEHDSYKWINKLSCTNYLKNTAFAPALQAYFDLERDSK
;
A
#
# COMPACT_ATOMS: atom_id res chain seq x y z
N MET A 1 -32.97 -0.30 11.53
CA MET A 1 -32.01 0.68 12.07
C MET A 1 -30.72 0.62 11.27
N ILE A 2 -30.28 1.76 10.79
CA ILE A 2 -28.99 1.87 10.07
C ILE A 2 -27.87 1.96 11.10
N LYS A 3 -26.85 1.14 10.93
CA LYS A 3 -25.68 1.16 11.79
C LYS A 3 -24.49 1.77 11.06
N ASP A 4 -23.66 2.48 11.81
CA ASP A 4 -22.40 2.99 11.26
C ASP A 4 -21.44 1.83 10.94
N LEU A 5 -20.67 2.01 9.89
CA LEU A 5 -19.69 1.03 9.49
C LEU A 5 -18.50 1.02 10.45
N THR A 6 -18.14 -0.18 10.90
CA THR A 6 -16.92 -0.41 11.66
C THR A 6 -15.96 -1.21 10.79
N CYS A 7 -14.75 -0.71 10.60
CA CYS A 7 -13.76 -1.38 9.76
C CYS A 7 -12.34 -1.08 10.24
N PHE A 8 -11.38 -1.86 9.75
CA PHE A 8 -9.97 -1.53 9.95
C PHE A 8 -9.56 -0.39 9.03
N ILE A 9 -8.55 0.35 9.43
CA ILE A 9 -7.92 1.39 8.61
C ILE A 9 -6.55 0.90 8.20
N GLY A 10 -6.34 0.80 6.90
CA GLY A 10 -5.06 0.44 6.31
C GLY A 10 -4.39 1.63 5.66
N LEU A 11 -3.09 1.76 5.87
CA LEU A 11 -2.29 2.80 5.24
C LEU A 11 -1.36 2.12 4.24
N LYS A 12 -1.29 2.65 3.02
CA LYS A 12 -0.43 2.11 1.96
C LYS A 12 0.50 3.21 1.44
N ALA A 13 1.77 2.86 1.33
CA ALA A 13 2.80 3.78 0.87
C ALA A 13 3.07 3.57 -0.62
N PHE A 14 2.81 4.60 -1.40
CA PHE A 14 3.17 4.66 -2.82
C PHE A 14 4.53 5.33 -2.89
N ILE A 15 5.59 4.51 -2.82
CA ILE A 15 6.97 4.97 -2.66
C ILE A 15 7.60 5.18 -4.02
N ARG A 16 7.95 6.41 -4.29
CA ARG A 16 8.62 6.81 -5.53
C ARG A 16 10.13 6.86 -5.34
N LYS A 17 10.85 6.27 -6.28
CA LYS A 17 12.29 6.44 -6.45
C LYS A 17 12.53 6.74 -7.92
N ASP A 18 13.05 7.93 -8.21
CA ASP A 18 13.15 8.45 -9.58
C ASP A 18 11.75 8.49 -10.22
N LYS A 19 11.47 7.68 -11.24
CA LYS A 19 10.15 7.57 -11.89
C LYS A 19 9.44 6.28 -11.56
N ASP A 20 10.02 5.47 -10.69
CA ASP A 20 9.52 4.14 -10.40
C ASP A 20 8.77 4.10 -9.07
N LEU A 21 7.78 3.23 -9.03
CA LEU A 21 6.97 2.93 -7.86
C LEU A 21 7.30 1.54 -7.35
N LEU A 22 7.49 1.42 -6.04
CA LEU A 22 7.74 0.13 -5.41
C LEU A 22 6.43 -0.66 -5.25
N ILE A 23 6.41 -1.89 -5.77
CA ILE A 23 5.35 -2.86 -5.49
C ILE A 23 5.95 -4.10 -4.84
N LEU A 24 5.14 -4.75 -4.01
CA LEU A 24 5.50 -5.99 -3.33
C LEU A 24 4.62 -7.13 -3.83
N HIS A 25 5.04 -8.35 -3.54
CA HIS A 25 4.24 -9.54 -3.83
C HIS A 25 4.01 -10.33 -2.53
N ASP A 26 2.74 -10.52 -2.23
CA ASP A 26 2.29 -11.37 -1.12
C ASP A 26 1.92 -12.72 -1.71
N PRO A 27 2.54 -13.84 -1.25
CA PRO A 27 2.26 -15.16 -1.83
C PRO A 27 0.81 -15.61 -1.69
N GLN A 28 0.04 -15.04 -0.76
CA GLN A 28 -1.38 -15.37 -0.59
C GLN A 28 -2.30 -14.42 -1.35
N MET A 29 -1.97 -13.13 -1.38
CA MET A 29 -2.87 -12.09 -1.87
C MET A 29 -2.48 -11.52 -3.23
N GLY A 30 -1.26 -11.78 -3.69
CA GLY A 30 -0.75 -11.24 -4.95
C GLY A 30 -0.08 -9.88 -4.77
N LEU A 31 -0.33 -8.96 -5.71
CA LEU A 31 0.26 -7.63 -5.65
C LEU A 31 -0.14 -6.92 -4.36
N ASP A 32 0.84 -6.30 -3.73
CA ASP A 32 0.65 -5.50 -2.53
C ASP A 32 1.53 -4.26 -2.59
N LEU A 33 1.26 -3.34 -1.68
CA LEU A 33 2.05 -2.14 -1.47
C LEU A 33 2.50 -2.11 -0.01
N PRO A 34 3.66 -1.51 0.28
CA PRO A 34 4.11 -1.40 1.67
C PRO A 34 3.09 -0.66 2.53
N GLY A 35 2.87 -1.14 3.72
CA GLY A 35 1.94 -0.55 4.67
C GLY A 35 1.25 -1.59 5.52
N GLY A 36 0.25 -1.18 6.25
CA GLY A 36 -0.49 -2.08 7.13
C GLY A 36 -1.61 -1.38 7.85
N LYS A 37 -2.30 -2.14 8.69
CA LYS A 37 -3.39 -1.61 9.50
C LYS A 37 -2.84 -0.79 10.66
N ILE A 38 -3.47 0.34 10.95
CA ILE A 38 -3.11 1.12 12.14
C ILE A 38 -3.53 0.36 13.39
N GLN A 39 -2.71 0.48 14.42
CA GLN A 39 -2.97 -0.11 15.72
C GLN A 39 -3.70 0.89 16.62
N GLU A 40 -4.30 0.38 17.67
CA GLU A 40 -5.21 1.14 18.54
C GLU A 40 -4.62 2.46 19.06
N SER A 41 -3.35 2.49 19.37
CA SER A 41 -2.69 3.68 19.94
C SER A 41 -2.00 4.56 18.90
N GLU A 42 -2.05 4.20 17.62
CA GLU A 42 -1.33 4.92 16.57
C GLU A 42 -2.19 6.05 16.01
N LEU A 43 -2.03 7.25 16.52
CA LEU A 43 -2.78 8.42 16.07
C LEU A 43 -1.99 9.31 15.10
N ASP A 44 -0.68 9.12 15.01
CA ASP A 44 0.17 9.78 14.02
C ASP A 44 0.30 8.85 12.80
N LEU A 45 -0.50 9.10 11.79
CA LEU A 45 -0.60 8.20 10.62
C LEU A 45 0.69 8.15 9.81
N LYS A 46 1.41 9.26 9.71
CA LYS A 46 2.67 9.28 8.97
C LYS A 46 3.73 8.43 9.65
N ARG A 47 3.83 8.52 10.97
CA ARG A 47 4.76 7.68 11.74
C ARG A 47 4.37 6.21 11.69
N ALA A 48 3.07 5.91 11.75
CA ALA A 48 2.59 4.54 11.62
C ALA A 48 3.00 3.95 10.28
N LEU A 49 2.86 4.72 9.19
CA LEU A 49 3.23 4.26 7.86
C LEU A 49 4.75 4.12 7.70
N GLU A 50 5.54 5.06 8.22
CA GLU A 50 7.00 4.95 8.23
C GLU A 50 7.45 3.67 8.94
N ARG A 51 6.83 3.33 10.06
CA ARG A 51 7.13 2.12 10.81
C ARG A 51 6.83 0.86 10.00
N GLU A 52 5.64 0.79 9.40
CA GLU A 52 5.23 -0.34 8.57
C GLU A 52 6.17 -0.54 7.38
N VAL A 53 6.54 0.54 6.70
CA VAL A 53 7.45 0.48 5.56
C VAL A 53 8.82 -0.04 6.00
N ARG A 54 9.32 0.43 7.14
CA ARG A 54 10.61 -0.04 7.67
C ARG A 54 10.57 -1.51 8.03
N GLU A 55 9.50 -1.96 8.67
CA GLU A 55 9.35 -3.37 9.03
C GLU A 55 9.27 -4.29 7.81
N GLU A 56 8.55 -3.87 6.77
CA GLU A 56 8.34 -4.70 5.59
C GLU A 56 9.46 -4.61 4.55
N THR A 57 10.15 -3.48 4.45
CA THR A 57 11.10 -3.24 3.36
C THR A 57 12.48 -2.78 3.81
N ASN A 58 12.65 -2.40 5.05
CA ASN A 58 13.88 -1.79 5.58
C ASN A 58 14.20 -0.41 4.99
N LEU A 59 13.25 0.24 4.34
CA LEU A 59 13.47 1.56 3.73
C LEU A 59 13.12 2.70 4.67
N ASP A 60 13.88 3.79 4.52
CA ASP A 60 13.51 5.09 5.06
C ASP A 60 12.84 5.92 3.97
N ILE A 61 11.71 6.49 4.30
CA ILE A 61 10.90 7.27 3.37
C ILE A 61 10.46 8.59 3.98
N THR A 62 10.05 9.52 3.12
CA THR A 62 9.27 10.67 3.51
C THR A 62 7.82 10.40 3.14
N VAL A 63 6.92 10.50 4.10
CA VAL A 63 5.48 10.35 3.86
C VAL A 63 4.90 11.71 3.49
N GLY A 64 4.32 11.80 2.31
CA GLY A 64 3.67 13.01 1.81
C GLY A 64 2.18 13.04 2.12
N LEU A 65 1.39 13.48 1.13
CA LEU A 65 -0.05 13.62 1.29
C LEU A 65 -0.79 12.35 0.89
N PRO A 66 -1.94 12.08 1.53
CA PRO A 66 -2.86 11.06 1.02
C PRO A 66 -3.43 11.54 -0.32
N PHE A 67 -3.66 10.60 -1.24
CA PHE A 67 -4.16 10.95 -2.56
C PHE A 67 -5.33 10.08 -3.03
N PHE A 68 -5.56 8.93 -2.41
CA PHE A 68 -6.62 8.01 -2.85
C PHE A 68 -7.09 7.16 -1.68
N THR A 69 -8.38 6.82 -1.71
CA THR A 69 -8.97 5.93 -0.70
C THR A 69 -9.80 4.86 -1.39
N TRP A 70 -9.85 3.68 -0.80
CA TRP A 70 -10.67 2.58 -1.31
C TRP A 70 -10.99 1.60 -0.20
N PHE A 71 -12.05 0.83 -0.39
CA PHE A 71 -12.35 -0.29 0.48
C PHE A 71 -11.76 -1.58 -0.09
N PHE A 72 -11.29 -2.41 0.79
CA PHE A 72 -10.82 -3.74 0.47
C PHE A 72 -11.44 -4.73 1.46
N THR A 73 -12.02 -5.82 0.93
CA THR A 73 -12.53 -6.90 1.77
C THR A 73 -11.59 -8.09 1.63
N VAL A 74 -11.00 -8.54 2.74
CA VAL A 74 -10.15 -9.73 2.74
C VAL A 74 -11.04 -10.94 2.43
N PRO A 75 -10.71 -11.77 1.41
CA PRO A 75 -11.53 -12.91 1.06
C PRO A 75 -11.78 -13.83 2.26
N THR A 76 -13.00 -14.35 2.37
CA THR A 76 -13.40 -15.21 3.49
C THR A 76 -12.67 -16.55 3.51
N ASP A 77 -12.21 -17.00 2.34
CA ASP A 77 -11.43 -18.24 2.21
C ASP A 77 -9.93 -18.03 2.39
N SER A 78 -9.52 -16.79 2.65
CA SER A 78 -8.12 -16.46 2.90
C SER A 78 -7.64 -17.06 4.21
N ARG A 79 -6.37 -17.47 4.24
CA ARG A 79 -5.70 -17.88 5.48
C ARG A 79 -5.27 -16.70 6.33
N HIS A 80 -5.45 -15.49 5.82
CA HIS A 80 -5.11 -14.28 6.55
C HIS A 80 -6.02 -14.12 7.76
N ARG A 81 -5.45 -13.67 8.90
CA ARG A 81 -6.21 -13.48 10.15
C ARG A 81 -7.34 -12.45 10.03
N SER A 82 -7.29 -11.59 9.02
CA SER A 82 -8.32 -10.60 8.75
C SER A 82 -9.38 -11.07 7.75
N ALA A 83 -9.43 -12.37 7.43
CA ALA A 83 -10.40 -12.91 6.46
C ALA A 83 -11.83 -12.46 6.77
N GLY A 84 -12.53 -11.99 5.75
CA GLY A 84 -13.89 -11.48 5.86
C GLY A 84 -14.01 -10.07 6.41
N LYS A 85 -12.92 -9.45 6.84
CA LYS A 85 -12.94 -8.09 7.38
C LYS A 85 -12.81 -7.06 6.28
N GLN A 86 -13.44 -5.91 6.48
CA GLN A 86 -13.30 -4.76 5.60
C GLN A 86 -12.18 -3.85 6.10
N ILE A 87 -11.42 -3.33 5.15
CA ILE A 87 -10.33 -2.40 5.40
C ILE A 87 -10.57 -1.14 4.58
N PHE A 88 -10.67 0.00 5.25
CA PHE A 88 -10.67 1.30 4.60
C PHE A 88 -9.21 1.69 4.38
N SER A 89 -8.79 1.72 3.13
CA SER A 89 -7.39 1.95 2.78
C SER A 89 -7.16 3.39 2.34
N VAL A 90 -6.07 3.97 2.81
CA VAL A 90 -5.63 5.30 2.43
C VAL A 90 -4.25 5.20 1.80
N GLY A 91 -4.13 5.63 0.55
CA GLY A 91 -2.86 5.67 -0.17
C GLY A 91 -2.17 7.02 0.03
N TYR A 92 -0.91 6.97 0.46
CA TYR A 92 -0.06 8.13 0.64
C TYR A 92 1.01 8.18 -0.44
N ARG A 93 1.26 9.36 -0.98
CA ARG A 93 2.42 9.59 -1.85
C ARG A 93 3.65 9.71 -0.96
N CYS A 94 4.64 8.87 -1.22
CA CYS A 94 5.85 8.80 -0.42
C CYS A 94 7.09 8.90 -1.31
N GLN A 95 8.20 9.33 -0.73
CA GLN A 95 9.46 9.46 -1.43
C GLN A 95 10.50 8.58 -0.75
N TYR A 96 11.22 7.79 -1.54
CA TYR A 96 12.38 7.05 -1.07
C TYR A 96 13.47 8.01 -0.58
N VAL A 97 14.03 7.71 0.56
CA VAL A 97 15.15 8.48 1.13
C VAL A 97 16.43 7.67 1.13
N SER A 98 16.40 6.50 1.74
CA SER A 98 17.59 5.65 1.88
C SER A 98 17.22 4.22 2.23
N GLY A 99 18.21 3.34 2.18
CA GLY A 99 18.11 1.95 2.59
C GLY A 99 18.10 0.99 1.42
N GLU A 100 18.43 -0.26 1.71
CA GLU A 100 18.32 -1.37 0.77
C GLU A 100 17.15 -2.24 1.17
N ILE A 101 16.39 -2.72 0.17
CA ILE A 101 15.20 -3.53 0.44
C ILE A 101 15.61 -4.86 1.06
N LYS A 102 15.07 -5.11 2.25
CA LYS A 102 15.11 -6.40 2.92
C LYS A 102 13.68 -6.71 3.32
N LEU A 103 13.09 -7.69 2.63
CA LEU A 103 11.69 -8.04 2.84
C LEU A 103 11.50 -8.76 4.17
N GLY A 104 10.37 -8.46 4.83
CA GLY A 104 9.91 -9.24 5.97
C GLY A 104 9.28 -10.56 5.54
N ASN A 105 8.61 -11.22 6.47
CA ASN A 105 8.07 -12.57 6.25
C ASN A 105 6.78 -12.60 5.40
N GLU A 106 6.11 -11.46 5.23
CA GLU A 106 4.83 -11.40 4.55
C GLU A 106 4.94 -11.35 3.03
N HIS A 107 6.09 -10.92 2.51
CA HIS A 107 6.31 -10.71 1.09
C HIS A 107 7.51 -11.52 0.60
N ASP A 108 7.40 -12.08 -0.60
CA ASP A 108 8.45 -12.93 -1.17
C ASP A 108 9.25 -12.25 -2.28
N SER A 109 8.75 -11.15 -2.84
CA SER A 109 9.46 -10.42 -3.89
C SER A 109 8.98 -8.98 -4.00
N TYR A 110 9.72 -8.18 -4.75
CA TYR A 110 9.38 -6.79 -5.02
C TYR A 110 9.79 -6.40 -6.44
N LYS A 111 9.20 -5.32 -6.94
CA LYS A 111 9.60 -4.70 -8.20
C LYS A 111 9.45 -3.19 -8.11
N TRP A 112 10.29 -2.50 -8.87
CA TRP A 112 10.10 -1.09 -9.17
C TRP A 112 9.46 -1.00 -10.54
N ILE A 113 8.27 -0.43 -10.62
CA ILE A 113 7.50 -0.32 -11.86
C ILE A 113 7.34 1.14 -12.26
N ASN A 114 7.28 1.38 -13.57
CA ASN A 114 7.00 2.70 -14.10
C ASN A 114 5.60 2.76 -14.72
N LYS A 115 5.25 3.90 -15.26
CA LYS A 115 3.94 4.12 -15.88
C LYS A 115 3.65 3.14 -17.02
N LEU A 116 4.65 2.80 -17.82
CA LEU A 116 4.47 1.87 -18.94
C LEU A 116 4.23 0.45 -18.44
N SER A 117 5.04 -0.01 -17.50
CA SER A 117 4.89 -1.36 -16.94
C SER A 117 3.69 -1.50 -16.01
N CYS A 118 3.14 -0.40 -15.51
CA CYS A 118 1.95 -0.40 -14.65
C CYS A 118 0.78 -1.15 -15.28
N THR A 119 0.60 -1.05 -16.60
CA THR A 119 -0.52 -1.71 -17.28
C THR A 119 -0.54 -3.22 -17.08
N ASN A 120 0.63 -3.83 -16.85
CA ASN A 120 0.74 -5.27 -16.59
C ASN A 120 0.19 -5.66 -15.22
N TYR A 121 -0.03 -4.69 -14.35
CA TYR A 121 -0.42 -4.92 -12.96
C TYR A 121 -1.82 -4.39 -12.65
N LEU A 122 -2.57 -3.93 -13.64
CA LEU A 122 -3.91 -3.37 -13.44
C LEU A 122 -5.01 -4.42 -13.44
N LYS A 123 -4.71 -5.67 -13.80
CA LYS A 123 -5.68 -6.75 -13.81
C LYS A 123 -5.55 -7.62 -12.57
N ASN A 124 -6.69 -8.08 -12.07
CA ASN A 124 -6.75 -9.06 -10.97
C ASN A 124 -6.11 -8.58 -9.67
N THR A 125 -6.16 -7.28 -9.39
CA THR A 125 -5.69 -6.74 -8.12
C THR A 125 -6.68 -5.72 -7.55
N ALA A 126 -6.84 -5.75 -6.23
CA ALA A 126 -7.62 -4.77 -5.50
C ALA A 126 -7.01 -3.36 -5.58
N PHE A 127 -5.73 -3.26 -5.94
CA PHE A 127 -5.00 -1.99 -6.03
C PHE A 127 -5.12 -1.29 -7.38
N ALA A 128 -5.79 -1.89 -8.37
CA ALA A 128 -5.86 -1.33 -9.73
C ALA A 128 -6.36 0.12 -9.75
N PRO A 129 -7.48 0.49 -9.09
CA PRO A 129 -7.92 1.88 -9.08
C PRO A 129 -6.90 2.83 -8.44
N ALA A 130 -6.25 2.41 -7.37
CA ALA A 130 -5.24 3.23 -6.68
C ALA A 130 -3.99 3.42 -7.52
N LEU A 131 -3.52 2.36 -8.19
CA LEU A 131 -2.38 2.43 -9.11
C LEU A 131 -2.67 3.36 -10.27
N GLN A 132 -3.87 3.26 -10.85
CA GLN A 132 -4.28 4.14 -11.94
C GLN A 132 -4.29 5.60 -11.47
N ALA A 133 -4.88 5.88 -10.32
CA ALA A 133 -4.92 7.22 -9.75
C ALA A 133 -3.51 7.77 -9.49
N TYR A 134 -2.61 6.93 -8.98
CA TYR A 134 -1.23 7.33 -8.71
C TYR A 134 -0.53 7.79 -9.99
N PHE A 135 -0.58 6.97 -11.04
CA PHE A 135 0.12 7.29 -12.29
C PHE A 135 -0.57 8.42 -13.08
N ASP A 136 -1.85 8.62 -12.89
CA ASP A 136 -2.56 9.77 -13.48
C ASP A 136 -2.09 11.08 -12.83
N LEU A 137 -1.90 11.09 -11.51
CA LEU A 137 -1.36 12.25 -10.80
C LEU A 137 0.09 12.55 -11.20
N GLU A 138 0.90 11.52 -11.41
CA GLU A 138 2.28 11.68 -11.87
C GLU A 138 2.33 12.30 -13.28
N ARG A 139 1.31 12.07 -14.11
CA ARG A 139 1.21 12.68 -15.44
C ARG A 139 1.10 14.19 -15.35
N ASP A 140 0.37 14.69 -14.36
CA ASP A 140 0.06 16.11 -14.18
C ASP A 140 1.16 16.85 -13.40
N SER A 141 2.10 16.11 -12.77
CA SER A 141 3.23 16.66 -12.03
C SER A 141 4.43 16.79 -12.96
N LYS A 142 4.68 17.97 -13.44
CA LYS A 142 5.90 18.27 -14.20
C LYS A 142 6.90 19.01 -13.35
#